data_eb4f0146f45a44711e3526b0ad1e4a87
#
_entry.id   eb4f0146f45a44711e3526b0ad1e4a87
#
_cell.length_a   1.000
_cell.length_b   1.000
_cell.length_c   1.000
_cell.angle_alpha   90.00
_cell.angle_beta   90.00
_cell.angle_gamma   90.00
#
_symmetry.space_group_name_H-M   'P 1'
#
loop_
_entity.id
_entity.type
_entity.pdbx_description
1 polymer ?
#
loop_
_entity_poly.entity_id
_entity_poly.type
_entity_poly.pdbx_seq_one_letter_code
_entity_poly.pdbx_strand_id
1 'polypeptide(L)'
;MAKPNSRATFLNYCLRALGAPVIEINVDDDQADDRIDEALQFYQAYHMDAIEKIYLKHKVTNSQLIFQAVTTGTFVEGETITGGTSGAKAVVKSVPTNSTLRYNVLSDSNVPFQASETVTGGTSGATGVISSSGGIVIGDMENGYLPINDLITDVVQVLPIRDSVTSTDMFDIRYQIHLNDIYSLGFMGSLTEYVMSQQFLSLLDRVIDSDEKHINFERHMNRLTVHMDWDEEVDVDDFLVVECYRIIDPDTFTDVYNDYYLKKYATALIKKQWGQNLLKFEGMQMPGGVTF
;
A
#
# COMPACT_ATOMS: atom_id res chain seq x y z
N MET A 1 5.88 3.56 -38.25
CA MET A 1 4.65 3.13 -37.60
C MET A 1 4.62 3.77 -36.22
N ALA A 2 3.50 4.38 -35.86
CA ALA A 2 3.37 4.93 -34.51
C ALA A 2 3.43 3.77 -33.49
N LYS A 3 4.23 3.95 -32.44
CA LYS A 3 4.26 3.02 -31.32
C LYS A 3 2.88 3.02 -30.64
N PRO A 4 2.34 1.86 -30.21
CA PRO A 4 1.12 1.86 -29.42
C PRO A 4 1.40 2.59 -28.08
N ASN A 5 0.54 3.55 -27.76
CA ASN A 5 0.64 4.41 -26.59
C ASN A 5 -0.68 4.53 -25.83
N SER A 6 -1.66 3.75 -26.22
CA SER A 6 -2.96 3.68 -25.56
C SER A 6 -3.58 2.31 -25.84
N ARG A 7 -4.58 1.93 -25.02
CA ARG A 7 -5.30 0.67 -25.16
C ARG A 7 -5.86 0.48 -26.57
N ALA A 8 -6.49 1.51 -27.12
CA ALA A 8 -7.05 1.47 -28.47
C ALA A 8 -5.99 1.30 -29.58
N THR A 9 -4.87 1.99 -29.47
CA THR A 9 -3.76 1.85 -30.44
C THR A 9 -3.06 0.49 -30.32
N PHE A 10 -3.04 -0.07 -29.12
CA PHE A 10 -2.52 -1.40 -28.84
C PHE A 10 -3.43 -2.49 -29.43
N LEU A 11 -4.76 -2.41 -29.23
CA LEU A 11 -5.74 -3.28 -29.85
C LEU A 11 -5.59 -3.27 -31.39
N ASN A 12 -5.54 -2.08 -31.98
CA ASN A 12 -5.33 -1.94 -33.42
C ASN A 12 -4.00 -2.54 -33.91
N TYR A 13 -2.95 -2.48 -33.06
CA TYR A 13 -1.69 -3.14 -33.38
C TYR A 13 -1.85 -4.67 -33.42
N CYS A 14 -2.52 -5.27 -32.43
CA CYS A 14 -2.76 -6.70 -32.36
C CYS A 14 -3.60 -7.19 -33.53
N LEU A 15 -4.67 -6.48 -33.87
CA LEU A 15 -5.53 -6.82 -35.02
C LEU A 15 -4.76 -6.74 -36.36
N ARG A 16 -3.92 -5.70 -36.52
CA ARG A 16 -3.06 -5.61 -37.73
C ARG A 16 -2.04 -6.74 -37.81
N ALA A 17 -1.50 -7.17 -36.67
CA ALA A 17 -0.58 -8.30 -36.63
C ALA A 17 -1.26 -9.63 -37.03
N LEU A 18 -2.59 -9.73 -36.86
CA LEU A 18 -3.40 -10.87 -37.31
C LEU A 18 -3.87 -10.76 -38.77
N GLY A 19 -3.69 -9.59 -39.39
CA GLY A 19 -3.99 -9.38 -40.83
C GLY A 19 -5.07 -8.34 -41.11
N ALA A 20 -5.65 -7.69 -40.12
CA ALA A 20 -6.60 -6.59 -40.38
C ALA A 20 -5.93 -5.42 -41.09
N PRO A 21 -6.59 -4.68 -41.96
CA PRO A 21 -7.98 -4.82 -42.43
C PRO A 21 -8.12 -5.74 -43.65
N VAL A 22 -7.03 -6.39 -44.11
CA VAL A 22 -7.05 -7.25 -45.31
C VAL A 22 -7.84 -8.53 -45.06
N ILE A 23 -7.72 -9.06 -43.86
CA ILE A 23 -8.50 -10.21 -43.37
C ILE A 23 -9.48 -9.70 -42.32
N GLU A 24 -10.74 -10.07 -42.45
CA GLU A 24 -11.75 -9.79 -41.45
C GLU A 24 -11.53 -10.69 -40.23
N ILE A 25 -11.28 -10.08 -39.08
CA ILE A 25 -11.05 -10.76 -37.80
C ILE A 25 -12.38 -10.80 -37.05
N ASN A 26 -13.01 -11.98 -37.00
CA ASN A 26 -14.32 -12.17 -36.34
C ASN A 26 -14.13 -12.33 -34.81
N VAL A 27 -13.70 -11.27 -34.18
CA VAL A 27 -13.61 -11.11 -32.73
C VAL A 27 -14.27 -9.79 -32.42
N ASP A 28 -15.17 -9.82 -31.46
CA ASP A 28 -15.82 -8.60 -30.96
C ASP A 28 -14.81 -7.72 -30.17
N ASP A 29 -15.02 -6.41 -30.20
CA ASP A 29 -14.11 -5.47 -29.51
C ASP A 29 -14.05 -5.75 -28.01
N ASP A 30 -15.17 -6.10 -27.37
CA ASP A 30 -15.22 -6.46 -25.96
C ASP A 30 -14.42 -7.75 -25.67
N GLN A 31 -14.50 -8.75 -26.56
CA GLN A 31 -13.72 -9.98 -26.43
C GLN A 31 -12.22 -9.72 -26.58
N ALA A 32 -11.86 -8.82 -27.47
CA ALA A 32 -10.47 -8.45 -27.69
C ALA A 32 -9.92 -7.65 -26.51
N ASP A 33 -10.72 -6.78 -25.92
CA ASP A 33 -10.39 -6.02 -24.71
C ASP A 33 -10.21 -6.94 -23.48
N ASP A 34 -11.08 -7.94 -23.31
CA ASP A 34 -10.90 -8.97 -22.27
C ASP A 34 -9.57 -9.70 -22.41
N ARG A 35 -9.14 -10.01 -23.63
CA ARG A 35 -7.84 -10.67 -23.88
C ARG A 35 -6.67 -9.73 -23.60
N ILE A 36 -6.83 -8.44 -23.81
CA ILE A 36 -5.83 -7.44 -23.44
C ILE A 36 -5.71 -7.33 -21.91
N ASP A 37 -6.82 -7.35 -21.20
CA ASP A 37 -6.80 -7.35 -19.73
C ASP A 37 -6.12 -8.60 -19.18
N GLU A 38 -6.41 -9.77 -19.70
CA GLU A 38 -5.74 -11.02 -19.35
C GLU A 38 -4.23 -10.93 -19.62
N ALA A 39 -3.85 -10.33 -20.76
CA ALA A 39 -2.46 -10.14 -21.12
C ALA A 39 -1.75 -9.17 -20.18
N LEU A 40 -2.39 -8.08 -19.79
CA LEU A 40 -1.85 -7.11 -18.83
C LEU A 40 -1.69 -7.72 -17.44
N GLN A 41 -2.70 -8.45 -16.96
CA GLN A 41 -2.61 -9.16 -15.67
C GLN A 41 -1.47 -10.18 -15.66
N PHE A 42 -1.32 -10.94 -16.73
CA PHE A 42 -0.22 -11.90 -16.85
C PHE A 42 1.15 -11.18 -16.89
N TYR A 43 1.25 -10.09 -17.66
CA TYR A 43 2.45 -9.29 -17.74
C TYR A 43 2.84 -8.71 -16.36
N GLN A 44 1.87 -8.15 -15.64
CA GLN A 44 2.06 -7.60 -14.31
C GLN A 44 2.45 -8.65 -13.25
N ALA A 45 1.99 -9.90 -13.43
CA ALA A 45 2.29 -10.98 -12.49
C ALA A 45 3.65 -11.65 -12.71
N TYR A 46 4.14 -11.69 -13.95
CA TYR A 46 5.29 -12.52 -14.30
C TYR A 46 6.46 -11.76 -14.94
N HIS A 47 6.27 -10.52 -15.39
CA HIS A 47 7.33 -9.78 -16.06
C HIS A 47 7.96 -8.75 -15.14
N MET A 48 9.30 -8.79 -15.01
CA MET A 48 10.02 -7.91 -14.08
C MET A 48 9.91 -6.41 -14.44
N ASP A 49 9.71 -6.07 -15.72
CA ASP A 49 9.56 -4.67 -16.14
C ASP A 49 8.14 -4.13 -15.94
N ALA A 50 7.23 -4.97 -15.43
CA ALA A 50 5.86 -4.57 -15.10
C ALA A 50 5.68 -4.05 -13.69
N ILE A 51 6.70 -4.25 -12.84
CA ILE A 51 6.69 -3.85 -11.43
C ILE A 51 7.93 -3.02 -11.12
N GLU A 52 7.80 -2.09 -10.19
CA GLU A 52 8.91 -1.31 -9.66
C GLU A 52 8.99 -1.44 -8.14
N LYS A 53 10.19 -1.43 -7.61
CA LYS A 53 10.43 -1.39 -6.18
C LYS A 53 10.40 0.06 -5.73
N ILE A 54 9.51 0.38 -4.80
CA ILE A 54 9.33 1.73 -4.28
C ILE A 54 9.35 1.74 -2.75
N TYR A 55 9.58 2.92 -2.20
CA TYR A 55 9.44 3.22 -0.78
C TYR A 55 8.23 4.12 -0.58
N LEU A 56 7.17 3.56 -0.02
CA LEU A 56 5.95 4.30 0.31
C LEU A 56 6.14 4.95 1.69
N LYS A 57 6.05 6.27 1.73
CA LYS A 57 6.05 7.03 2.97
C LYS A 57 4.62 7.15 3.47
N HIS A 58 4.31 6.53 4.58
CA HIS A 58 3.01 6.63 5.23
C HIS A 58 3.12 7.43 6.52
N LYS A 59 2.22 8.40 6.71
CA LYS A 59 2.13 9.18 7.93
C LYS A 59 1.12 8.54 8.87
N VAL A 60 1.55 8.18 10.07
CA VAL A 60 0.70 7.54 11.07
C VAL A 60 -0.36 8.51 11.56
N THR A 61 -1.58 8.05 11.57
CA THR A 61 -2.76 8.83 12.00
C THR A 61 -3.39 8.19 13.23
N ASN A 62 -3.88 9.04 14.12
CA ASN A 62 -4.67 8.64 15.27
C ASN A 62 -6.16 8.90 14.99
N SER A 63 -7.03 8.21 15.72
CA SER A 63 -8.46 8.47 15.66
C SER A 63 -8.81 9.90 16.08
N GLN A 64 -9.73 10.50 15.36
CA GLN A 64 -10.16 11.88 15.57
C GLN A 64 -11.67 11.98 15.69
N LEU A 65 -12.10 12.84 16.61
CA LEU A 65 -13.47 13.37 16.64
C LEU A 65 -13.46 14.80 16.13
N ILE A 66 -14.32 15.08 15.15
CA ILE A 66 -14.53 16.41 14.59
C ILE A 66 -15.89 16.88 15.08
N PHE A 67 -15.90 17.98 15.82
CA PHE A 67 -17.12 18.55 16.39
C PHE A 67 -17.78 19.52 15.40
N GLN A 68 -19.10 19.65 15.48
CA GLN A 68 -19.90 20.54 14.63
C GLN A 68 -19.55 22.01 14.87
N ALA A 69 -19.19 22.37 16.10
CA ALA A 69 -18.83 23.71 16.52
C ALA A 69 -17.70 23.66 17.56
N VAL A 70 -17.20 24.80 17.95
CA VAL A 70 -16.24 24.93 19.04
C VAL A 70 -16.82 24.28 20.30
N THR A 71 -16.06 23.47 20.98
CA THR A 71 -16.46 22.76 22.19
C THR A 71 -16.78 23.75 23.33
N THR A 72 -17.71 23.38 24.19
CA THR A 72 -17.95 24.12 25.43
C THR A 72 -16.97 23.67 26.47
N GLY A 73 -16.01 24.51 26.81
CA GLY A 73 -14.85 24.16 27.61
C GLY A 73 -13.70 23.56 26.77
N THR A 74 -12.58 23.31 27.43
CA THR A 74 -11.38 22.75 26.79
C THR A 74 -11.16 21.34 27.34
N PHE A 75 -11.08 20.36 26.46
CA PHE A 75 -10.69 19.00 26.83
C PHE A 75 -9.23 18.98 27.30
N VAL A 76 -8.93 18.10 28.25
CA VAL A 76 -7.58 17.95 28.83
C VAL A 76 -6.97 16.64 28.31
N GLU A 77 -5.69 16.71 27.95
CA GLU A 77 -4.95 15.51 27.52
C GLU A 77 -4.89 14.49 28.66
N GLY A 78 -5.09 13.21 28.32
CA GLY A 78 -5.12 12.09 29.27
C GLY A 78 -6.47 11.90 29.97
N GLU A 79 -7.48 12.78 29.78
CA GLU A 79 -8.80 12.55 30.36
C GLU A 79 -9.61 11.52 29.59
N THR A 80 -10.50 10.85 30.30
CA THR A 80 -11.47 9.93 29.68
C THR A 80 -12.67 10.71 29.18
N ILE A 81 -13.00 10.55 27.89
CA ILE A 81 -14.22 11.09 27.28
C ILE A 81 -15.27 9.99 27.18
N THR A 82 -16.53 10.38 27.28
CA THR A 82 -17.67 9.47 27.18
C THR A 82 -18.72 10.00 26.22
N GLY A 83 -19.17 9.16 25.29
CA GLY A 83 -20.27 9.44 24.38
C GLY A 83 -21.61 9.33 25.12
N GLY A 84 -22.44 10.38 25.00
CA GLY A 84 -23.70 10.49 25.74
C GLY A 84 -24.77 9.52 25.26
N THR A 85 -24.74 9.08 24.00
CA THR A 85 -25.72 8.15 23.41
C THR A 85 -25.17 6.75 23.29
N SER A 86 -23.96 6.61 22.78
CA SER A 86 -23.31 5.31 22.58
C SER A 86 -22.76 4.68 23.86
N GLY A 87 -22.38 5.53 24.85
CA GLY A 87 -21.60 5.08 26.00
C GLY A 87 -20.15 4.75 25.66
N ALA A 88 -19.68 5.05 24.44
CA ALA A 88 -18.30 4.85 24.03
C ALA A 88 -17.34 5.62 24.95
N LYS A 89 -16.20 5.00 25.27
CA LYS A 89 -15.18 5.61 26.12
C LYS A 89 -13.84 5.62 25.41
N ALA A 90 -13.12 6.71 25.51
CA ALA A 90 -11.80 6.86 24.97
C ALA A 90 -10.97 7.82 25.83
N VAL A 91 -9.65 7.80 25.66
CA VAL A 91 -8.73 8.72 26.32
C VAL A 91 -8.29 9.79 25.33
N VAL A 92 -8.33 11.04 25.74
CA VAL A 92 -7.85 12.17 24.93
C VAL A 92 -6.34 12.10 24.80
N LYS A 93 -5.85 11.99 23.55
CA LYS A 93 -4.41 12.01 23.26
C LYS A 93 -3.90 13.43 23.05
N SER A 94 -4.61 14.22 22.27
CA SER A 94 -4.29 15.63 22.04
C SER A 94 -5.51 16.42 21.54
N VAL A 95 -5.47 17.72 21.69
CA VAL A 95 -6.52 18.64 21.24
C VAL A 95 -5.91 19.62 20.23
N PRO A 96 -5.79 19.23 18.93
CA PRO A 96 -5.15 20.07 17.92
C PRO A 96 -5.86 21.40 17.69
N THR A 97 -7.20 21.39 17.76
CA THR A 97 -8.04 22.59 17.62
C THR A 97 -9.26 22.48 18.53
N ASN A 98 -9.93 23.61 18.79
CA ASN A 98 -11.14 23.62 19.60
C ASN A 98 -12.34 22.88 18.97
N SER A 99 -12.21 22.38 17.75
CA SER A 99 -13.21 21.57 17.04
C SER A 99 -12.74 20.18 16.68
N THR A 100 -11.50 19.81 17.03
CA THR A 100 -10.92 18.51 16.69
C THR A 100 -10.21 17.93 17.90
N LEU A 101 -10.49 16.69 18.22
CA LEU A 101 -9.92 15.96 19.33
C LEU A 101 -9.35 14.63 18.82
N ARG A 102 -8.11 14.33 19.16
CA ARG A 102 -7.48 13.03 18.92
C ARG A 102 -7.64 12.16 20.15
N TYR A 103 -7.97 10.88 19.94
CA TYR A 103 -8.24 9.96 21.04
C TYR A 103 -7.69 8.57 20.77
N ASN A 104 -7.46 7.85 21.85
CA ASN A 104 -7.21 6.40 21.81
C ASN A 104 -8.40 5.67 22.38
N VAL A 105 -8.84 4.59 21.73
CA VAL A 105 -9.92 3.76 22.20
C VAL A 105 -9.47 2.98 23.44
N LEU A 106 -10.27 3.00 24.50
CA LEU A 106 -9.99 2.17 25.66
C LEU A 106 -10.27 0.69 25.32
N SER A 107 -9.37 -0.20 25.70
CA SER A 107 -9.49 -1.65 25.48
C SER A 107 -10.80 -2.26 25.99
N ASP A 108 -11.41 -1.63 26.98
CA ASP A 108 -12.67 -2.07 27.59
C ASP A 108 -13.92 -1.53 26.86
N SER A 109 -13.74 -0.63 25.89
CA SER A 109 -14.86 -0.01 25.17
C SER A 109 -14.93 -0.53 23.74
N ASN A 110 -15.71 -1.56 23.53
CA ASN A 110 -16.01 -2.11 22.20
C ASN A 110 -17.11 -1.33 21.45
N VAL A 111 -17.55 -0.20 21.99
CA VAL A 111 -18.63 0.59 21.42
C VAL A 111 -18.06 1.80 20.69
N PRO A 112 -18.29 1.95 19.38
CA PRO A 112 -17.85 3.13 18.63
C PRO A 112 -18.70 4.35 18.98
N PHE A 113 -18.07 5.53 18.88
CA PHE A 113 -18.80 6.79 18.94
C PHE A 113 -19.80 6.91 17.79
N GLN A 114 -20.88 7.66 18.01
CA GLN A 114 -21.92 7.88 17.02
C GLN A 114 -21.89 9.34 16.49
N ALA A 115 -22.27 9.50 15.24
CA ALA A 115 -22.42 10.84 14.65
C ALA A 115 -23.53 11.61 15.39
N SER A 116 -23.34 12.91 15.56
CA SER A 116 -24.26 13.82 16.24
C SER A 116 -24.49 13.56 17.73
N GLU A 117 -23.71 12.71 18.37
CA GLU A 117 -23.77 12.57 19.82
C GLU A 117 -22.92 13.62 20.54
N THR A 118 -23.29 13.86 21.80
CA THR A 118 -22.52 14.75 22.68
C THR A 118 -21.48 13.96 23.43
N VAL A 119 -20.22 14.35 23.30
CA VAL A 119 -19.11 13.79 24.05
C VAL A 119 -18.81 14.68 25.24
N THR A 120 -18.58 14.07 26.41
CA THR A 120 -18.29 14.77 27.66
C THR A 120 -16.95 14.32 28.23
N GLY A 121 -16.10 15.29 28.62
CA GLY A 121 -14.84 15.06 29.30
C GLY A 121 -15.07 14.74 30.78
N GLY A 122 -14.44 13.66 31.28
CA GLY A 122 -14.64 13.20 32.67
C GLY A 122 -14.00 14.08 33.72
N THR A 123 -12.92 14.80 33.38
CA THR A 123 -12.20 15.67 34.33
C THR A 123 -12.50 17.14 34.05
N SER A 124 -12.47 17.55 32.82
CA SER A 124 -12.68 18.94 32.42
C SER A 124 -14.16 19.36 32.43
N GLY A 125 -15.09 18.41 32.29
CA GLY A 125 -16.50 18.68 32.04
C GLY A 125 -16.77 19.35 30.68
N ALA A 126 -15.78 19.40 29.81
CA ALA A 126 -15.93 19.92 28.45
C ALA A 126 -16.92 19.09 27.66
N THR A 127 -17.69 19.72 26.79
CA THR A 127 -18.67 19.04 25.93
C THR A 127 -18.53 19.46 24.49
N GLY A 128 -18.71 18.51 23.59
CA GLY A 128 -18.71 18.75 22.14
C GLY A 128 -19.68 17.82 21.43
N VAL A 129 -20.35 18.30 20.39
CA VAL A 129 -21.25 17.50 19.56
C VAL A 129 -20.49 17.05 18.31
N ILE A 130 -20.41 15.74 18.08
CA ILE A 130 -19.73 15.18 16.91
C ILE A 130 -20.45 15.59 15.62
N SER A 131 -19.71 15.92 14.58
CA SER A 131 -20.27 16.29 13.28
C SER A 131 -21.08 15.13 12.67
N SER A 132 -22.19 15.47 12.03
CA SER A 132 -23.07 14.51 11.36
C SER A 132 -22.49 13.96 10.05
N SER A 133 -21.54 14.68 9.45
CA SER A 133 -20.90 14.31 8.18
C SER A 133 -19.40 14.05 8.38
N GLY A 134 -19.03 12.80 8.72
CA GLY A 134 -17.62 12.40 8.81
C GLY A 134 -16.90 12.91 10.07
N GLY A 135 -17.61 13.12 11.17
CA GLY A 135 -17.03 13.58 12.43
C GLY A 135 -16.25 12.54 13.22
N ILE A 136 -16.24 11.28 12.77
CA ILE A 136 -15.52 10.18 13.39
C ILE A 136 -14.53 9.63 12.37
N VAL A 137 -13.25 9.77 12.67
CA VAL A 137 -12.17 9.24 11.86
C VAL A 137 -11.44 8.21 12.70
N ILE A 138 -11.36 6.99 12.23
CA ILE A 138 -10.59 5.92 12.87
C ILE A 138 -9.20 5.94 12.25
N GLY A 139 -8.18 6.09 13.09
CA GLY A 139 -6.80 6.16 12.67
C GLY A 139 -6.14 4.80 12.51
N ASP A 140 -4.92 4.79 12.00
CA ASP A 140 -4.14 3.57 11.77
C ASP A 140 -3.78 2.88 13.08
N MET A 141 -3.50 3.66 14.13
CA MET A 141 -3.09 3.14 15.44
C MET A 141 -4.16 2.23 16.06
N GLU A 142 -5.42 2.61 16.01
CA GLU A 142 -6.51 1.82 16.58
C GLU A 142 -6.91 0.63 15.69
N ASN A 143 -6.71 0.76 14.39
CA ASN A 143 -6.97 -0.34 13.45
C ASN A 143 -5.88 -1.40 13.45
N GLY A 144 -4.64 -1.05 13.80
CA GLY A 144 -3.49 -1.94 13.71
C GLY A 144 -3.08 -2.30 12.27
N TYR A 145 -3.61 -1.59 11.27
CA TYR A 145 -3.24 -1.77 9.87
C TYR A 145 -3.16 -0.45 9.11
N LEU A 146 -2.36 -0.44 8.06
CA LEU A 146 -2.23 0.66 7.13
C LEU A 146 -3.06 0.38 5.87
N PRO A 147 -3.86 1.36 5.40
CA PRO A 147 -4.49 1.27 4.08
C PRO A 147 -3.41 1.46 3.00
N ILE A 148 -3.30 0.50 2.11
CA ILE A 148 -2.32 0.50 1.02
C ILE A 148 -3.05 0.71 -0.31
N ASN A 149 -2.38 1.36 -1.27
CA ASN A 149 -2.93 1.59 -2.60
C ASN A 149 -3.07 0.26 -3.36
N ASP A 150 -4.13 0.15 -4.17
CA ASP A 150 -4.45 -1.01 -5.02
C ASP A 150 -3.33 -1.38 -6.01
N LEU A 151 -2.50 -0.41 -6.39
CA LEU A 151 -1.35 -0.63 -7.27
C LEU A 151 -0.19 -1.39 -6.59
N ILE A 152 -0.22 -1.59 -5.28
CA ILE A 152 0.81 -2.32 -4.54
C ILE A 152 0.54 -3.81 -4.63
N THR A 153 1.52 -4.54 -5.15
CA THR A 153 1.42 -5.99 -5.35
C THR A 153 1.91 -6.78 -4.15
N ASP A 154 2.99 -6.30 -3.55
CA ASP A 154 3.65 -7.00 -2.43
C ASP A 154 4.40 -6.01 -1.55
N VAL A 155 4.54 -6.35 -0.27
CA VAL A 155 5.27 -5.58 0.72
C VAL A 155 6.44 -6.40 1.25
N VAL A 156 7.63 -5.84 1.18
CA VAL A 156 8.87 -6.52 1.60
C VAL A 156 9.10 -6.33 3.10
N GLN A 157 9.09 -5.08 3.55
CA GLN A 157 9.35 -4.73 4.95
C GLN A 157 8.83 -3.34 5.28
N VAL A 158 8.64 -3.10 6.56
CA VAL A 158 8.31 -1.78 7.10
C VAL A 158 9.49 -1.27 7.91
N LEU A 159 9.98 -0.10 7.53
CA LEU A 159 11.07 0.58 8.21
C LEU A 159 10.48 1.71 9.06
N PRO A 160 10.55 1.66 10.38
CA PRO A 160 10.18 2.79 11.21
C PRO A 160 11.21 3.90 11.02
N ILE A 161 10.76 5.09 10.62
CA ILE A 161 11.60 6.28 10.68
C ILE A 161 11.45 6.84 12.10
N ARG A 162 12.38 6.47 12.96
CA ARG A 162 12.50 7.15 14.25
C ARG A 162 12.96 8.57 13.98
N ASP A 163 12.31 9.53 14.58
CA ASP A 163 12.71 10.95 14.57
C ASP A 163 14.02 11.20 15.36
N SER A 164 14.66 10.12 15.73
CA SER A 164 15.84 9.99 16.57
C SER A 164 17.15 10.32 15.86
N VAL A 165 17.13 11.12 14.80
CA VAL A 165 18.37 11.78 14.35
C VAL A 165 18.87 12.76 15.41
N THR A 166 17.98 13.22 16.31
CA THR A 166 18.33 14.09 17.45
C THR A 166 18.69 13.35 18.72
N SER A 167 18.31 12.10 18.87
CA SER A 167 18.72 11.25 20.02
C SER A 167 19.85 10.29 19.65
N THR A 168 20.73 10.67 18.74
CA THR A 168 22.04 10.01 18.64
C THR A 168 22.82 10.36 19.88
N ASP A 169 22.34 9.84 21.00
CA ASP A 169 23.09 9.89 22.22
C ASP A 169 24.42 9.20 21.97
N MET A 170 25.49 9.88 22.31
CA MET A 170 26.87 9.37 22.24
C MET A 170 27.01 8.02 22.97
N PHE A 171 25.98 7.62 23.72
CA PHE A 171 25.85 6.39 24.47
C PHE A 171 24.97 5.33 23.79
N ASP A 172 24.38 5.62 22.60
CA ASP A 172 23.66 4.61 21.84
C ASP A 172 24.62 3.51 21.40
N ILE A 173 24.27 2.28 21.71
CA ILE A 173 25.05 1.08 21.37
C ILE A 173 25.31 1.02 19.85
N ARG A 174 24.36 1.40 19.01
CA ARG A 174 24.51 1.45 17.54
C ARG A 174 25.57 2.47 17.12
N TYR A 175 25.53 3.66 17.70
CA TYR A 175 26.56 4.68 17.45
C TYR A 175 27.94 4.20 17.87
N GLN A 176 28.05 3.54 19.03
CA GLN A 176 29.30 2.95 19.54
C GLN A 176 29.83 1.86 18.60
N ILE A 177 28.96 1.02 18.06
CA ILE A 177 29.33 -0.05 17.10
C ILE A 177 29.85 0.57 15.80
N HIS A 178 29.14 1.56 15.24
CA HIS A 178 29.60 2.27 14.04
C HIS A 178 30.90 3.03 14.24
N LEU A 179 31.08 3.63 15.40
CA LEU A 179 32.30 4.35 15.77
C LEU A 179 33.48 3.40 15.92
N ASN A 180 33.27 2.24 16.53
CA ASN A 180 34.24 1.18 16.66
C ASN A 180 34.64 0.59 15.29
N ASP A 181 33.70 0.45 14.38
CA ASP A 181 33.94 0.01 13.00
C ASP A 181 34.85 1.00 12.25
N ILE A 182 34.58 2.30 12.35
CA ILE A 182 35.44 3.34 11.76
C ILE A 182 36.85 3.33 12.35
N TYR A 183 36.98 3.14 13.66
CA TYR A 183 38.30 3.06 14.33
C TYR A 183 39.03 1.76 13.97
N SER A 184 38.32 0.65 13.83
CA SER A 184 38.90 -0.65 13.49
C SER A 184 39.51 -0.68 12.09
N LEU A 185 38.99 0.08 11.15
CA LEU A 185 39.53 0.21 9.79
C LEU A 185 41.00 0.66 9.77
N GLY A 186 41.45 1.46 10.75
CA GLY A 186 42.82 1.93 10.85
C GLY A 186 43.80 0.89 11.42
N PHE A 187 43.33 -0.13 12.10
CA PHE A 187 44.13 -1.15 12.81
C PHE A 187 44.17 -2.50 12.13
N MET A 188 43.36 -2.72 11.09
CA MET A 188 43.27 -4.02 10.44
C MET A 188 44.44 -4.28 9.50
N GLY A 189 45.25 -5.27 9.84
CA GLY A 189 46.41 -5.69 9.07
C GLY A 189 46.09 -6.51 7.83
N SER A 190 44.88 -7.05 7.70
CA SER A 190 44.48 -7.86 6.57
C SER A 190 42.99 -7.69 6.20
N LEU A 191 42.69 -7.85 4.90
CA LEU A 191 41.30 -7.82 4.38
C LEU A 191 40.42 -8.91 5.01
N THR A 192 41.04 -10.04 5.36
CA THR A 192 40.32 -11.18 5.96
C THR A 192 39.81 -10.84 7.36
N GLU A 193 40.63 -10.19 8.18
CA GLU A 193 40.23 -9.74 9.51
C GLU A 193 39.11 -8.68 9.44
N TYR A 194 39.19 -7.79 8.47
CA TYR A 194 38.13 -6.82 8.21
C TYR A 194 36.80 -7.49 7.86
N VAL A 195 36.80 -8.44 6.94
CA VAL A 195 35.59 -9.19 6.54
C VAL A 195 35.00 -9.97 7.72
N MET A 196 35.86 -10.62 8.53
CA MET A 196 35.38 -11.35 9.72
C MET A 196 34.79 -10.42 10.77
N SER A 197 35.37 -9.23 10.99
CA SER A 197 34.83 -8.23 11.91
C SER A 197 33.50 -7.66 11.40
N GLN A 198 33.39 -7.39 10.13
CA GLN A 198 32.14 -6.94 9.49
C GLN A 198 31.02 -8.00 9.62
N GLN A 199 31.34 -9.25 9.42
CA GLN A 199 30.38 -10.35 9.61
C GLN A 199 29.93 -10.48 11.07
N PHE A 200 30.86 -10.33 12.01
CA PHE A 200 30.56 -10.36 13.43
C PHE A 200 29.68 -9.17 13.85
N LEU A 201 30.02 -7.94 13.39
CA LEU A 201 29.24 -6.75 13.66
C LEU A 201 27.82 -6.83 13.06
N SER A 202 27.70 -7.35 11.84
CA SER A 202 26.38 -7.54 11.22
C SER A 202 25.52 -8.58 11.93
N LEU A 203 26.15 -9.59 12.51
CA LEU A 203 25.46 -10.59 13.33
C LEU A 203 25.05 -10.01 14.69
N LEU A 204 25.91 -9.18 15.28
CA LEU A 204 25.60 -8.47 16.52
C LEU A 204 24.48 -7.45 16.31
N ASP A 205 24.53 -6.70 15.23
CA ASP A 205 23.49 -5.75 14.81
C ASP A 205 22.14 -6.45 14.66
N ARG A 206 22.11 -7.61 14.02
CA ARG A 206 20.91 -8.43 13.87
C ARG A 206 20.36 -8.98 15.18
N VAL A 207 21.22 -9.22 16.19
CA VAL A 207 20.81 -9.67 17.54
C VAL A 207 20.29 -8.51 18.38
N ILE A 208 20.89 -7.33 18.24
CA ILE A 208 20.51 -6.12 18.98
C ILE A 208 19.33 -5.43 18.29
N ASP A 209 19.34 -5.42 16.95
CA ASP A 209 18.29 -4.84 16.13
C ASP A 209 17.26 -5.91 15.72
N SER A 210 16.59 -6.48 16.73
CA SER A 210 15.45 -7.37 16.50
C SER A 210 14.17 -6.62 16.11
N ASP A 211 14.31 -5.43 15.58
CA ASP A 211 13.21 -4.53 15.18
C ASP A 211 12.57 -4.92 13.83
N GLU A 212 12.83 -6.14 13.31
CA GLU A 212 12.07 -6.64 12.16
C GLU A 212 10.59 -6.77 12.56
N LYS A 213 9.78 -5.82 12.10
CA LYS A 213 8.35 -5.85 12.34
C LYS A 213 7.73 -6.99 11.52
N HIS A 214 6.99 -7.85 12.19
CA HIS A 214 6.19 -8.85 11.49
C HIS A 214 5.05 -8.15 10.76
N ILE A 215 4.96 -8.39 9.47
CA ILE A 215 3.96 -7.80 8.60
C ILE A 215 3.08 -8.87 7.98
N ASN A 216 1.81 -8.54 7.77
CA ASN A 216 0.89 -9.34 6.97
C ASN A 216 0.20 -8.42 5.96
N PHE A 217 0.45 -8.69 4.67
CA PHE A 217 -0.14 -7.91 3.59
C PHE A 217 -1.24 -8.71 2.89
N GLU A 218 -2.43 -8.15 2.83
CA GLU A 218 -3.58 -8.71 2.14
C GLU A 218 -3.96 -7.84 0.93
N ARG A 219 -3.52 -8.26 -0.24
CA ARG A 219 -3.73 -7.53 -1.48
C ARG A 219 -5.21 -7.28 -1.80
N HIS A 220 -6.07 -8.29 -1.59
CA HIS A 220 -7.50 -8.16 -1.92
C HIS A 220 -8.26 -7.21 -0.99
N MET A 221 -7.73 -6.96 0.20
CA MET A 221 -8.30 -6.03 1.17
C MET A 221 -7.55 -4.69 1.19
N ASN A 222 -6.45 -4.56 0.44
CA ASN A 222 -5.59 -3.39 0.42
C ASN A 222 -5.13 -2.97 1.82
N ARG A 223 -4.79 -3.96 2.65
CA ARG A 223 -4.41 -3.78 4.05
C ARG A 223 -3.05 -4.36 4.34
N LEU A 224 -2.24 -3.56 5.02
CA LEU A 224 -0.98 -3.96 5.61
C LEU A 224 -1.12 -3.96 7.12
N THR A 225 -1.20 -5.13 7.72
CA THR A 225 -1.17 -5.28 9.18
C THR A 225 0.28 -5.32 9.64
N VAL A 226 0.63 -4.44 10.57
CA VAL A 226 1.96 -4.38 11.19
C VAL A 226 1.81 -4.82 12.63
N HIS A 227 2.47 -5.92 12.99
CA HIS A 227 2.47 -6.45 14.35
C HIS A 227 3.53 -5.74 15.19
N MET A 228 3.14 -4.66 15.81
CA MET A 228 3.96 -3.84 16.72
C MET A 228 3.09 -3.26 17.82
N ASP A 229 3.70 -2.74 18.85
CA ASP A 229 2.99 -1.94 19.84
C ASP A 229 2.86 -0.50 19.33
N TRP A 230 1.64 -0.20 18.80
CA TRP A 230 1.34 1.10 18.22
C TRP A 230 1.37 2.25 19.24
N ASP A 231 1.17 1.95 20.53
CA ASP A 231 1.15 2.98 21.57
C ASP A 231 2.55 3.36 22.07
N GLU A 232 3.50 2.40 22.06
CA GLU A 232 4.85 2.61 22.61
C GLU A 232 5.90 2.87 21.51
N GLU A 233 5.73 2.29 20.31
CA GLU A 233 6.76 2.29 19.28
C GLU A 233 6.65 3.43 18.27
N VAL A 234 5.46 3.99 18.09
CA VAL A 234 5.19 4.99 17.05
C VAL A 234 4.34 6.12 17.61
N ASP A 235 4.81 7.35 17.44
CA ASP A 235 4.03 8.53 17.78
C ASP A 235 3.10 8.96 16.65
N VAL A 236 2.05 9.70 17.02
CA VAL A 236 1.15 10.33 16.05
C VAL A 236 1.92 11.34 15.23
N ASP A 237 1.67 11.35 13.92
CA ASP A 237 2.36 12.17 12.93
C ASP A 237 3.77 11.64 12.53
N ASP A 238 4.22 10.53 13.09
CA ASP A 238 5.43 9.84 12.64
C ASP A 238 5.24 9.20 11.26
N PHE A 239 6.35 8.89 10.64
CA PHE A 239 6.35 8.29 9.32
C PHE A 239 6.84 6.86 9.37
N LEU A 240 6.09 5.97 8.76
CA LEU A 240 6.53 4.62 8.43
C LEU A 240 6.93 4.58 6.96
N VAL A 241 8.06 3.98 6.66
CA VAL A 241 8.49 3.71 5.29
C VAL A 241 8.25 2.26 4.98
N VAL A 242 7.38 2.03 4.02
CA VAL A 242 7.03 0.69 3.55
C VAL A 242 7.80 0.44 2.25
N GLU A 243 8.67 -0.57 2.26
CA GLU A 243 9.34 -1.07 1.08
C GLU A 243 8.41 -2.05 0.36
N CYS A 244 7.99 -1.72 -0.84
CA CYS A 244 6.99 -2.47 -1.55
C CYS A 244 7.22 -2.51 -3.06
N TYR A 245 6.54 -3.44 -3.73
CA TYR A 245 6.48 -3.53 -5.19
C TYR A 245 5.17 -2.93 -5.69
N ARG A 246 5.29 -2.00 -6.64
CA ARG A 246 4.16 -1.34 -7.29
C ARG A 246 4.05 -1.79 -8.74
N ILE A 247 2.84 -2.05 -9.19
CA ILE A 247 2.53 -2.24 -10.61
C ILE A 247 2.71 -0.92 -11.36
N ILE A 248 3.35 -1.00 -12.51
CA ILE A 248 3.42 0.12 -13.44
C ILE A 248 2.08 0.23 -14.16
N ASP A 249 1.34 1.30 -13.85
CA ASP A 249 0.04 1.56 -14.45
C ASP A 249 0.18 1.95 -15.92
N PRO A 250 -0.43 1.18 -16.86
CA PRO A 250 -0.35 1.47 -18.30
C PRO A 250 -0.99 2.79 -18.70
N ASP A 251 -1.94 3.30 -17.93
CA ASP A 251 -2.61 4.57 -18.23
C ASP A 251 -1.72 5.77 -17.91
N THR A 252 -0.90 5.63 -16.88
CA THR A 252 0.11 6.64 -16.52
C THR A 252 1.38 6.49 -17.35
N PHE A 253 1.84 5.26 -17.55
CA PHE A 253 3.08 4.93 -18.29
C PHE A 253 2.76 4.22 -19.59
N THR A 254 2.38 4.97 -20.60
CA THR A 254 1.89 4.46 -21.88
C THR A 254 2.90 3.63 -22.68
N ASP A 255 4.20 3.72 -22.37
CA ASP A 255 5.24 2.90 -22.99
C ASP A 255 5.11 1.41 -22.70
N VAL A 256 4.37 1.01 -21.65
CA VAL A 256 4.02 -0.39 -21.36
C VAL A 256 3.34 -1.05 -22.55
N TYR A 257 2.44 -0.35 -23.25
CA TYR A 257 1.79 -0.87 -24.45
C TYR A 257 2.75 -1.16 -25.61
N ASN A 258 3.95 -0.61 -25.58
CA ASN A 258 4.97 -0.87 -26.59
C ASN A 258 5.92 -2.01 -26.23
N ASP A 259 5.72 -2.65 -25.09
CA ASP A 259 6.54 -3.80 -24.68
C ASP A 259 6.47 -4.95 -25.68
N TYR A 260 7.61 -5.62 -25.89
CA TYR A 260 7.72 -6.69 -26.87
C TYR A 260 6.96 -7.97 -26.49
N TYR A 261 7.05 -8.35 -25.22
CA TYR A 261 6.41 -9.56 -24.72
C TYR A 261 4.90 -9.38 -24.61
N LEU A 262 4.47 -8.23 -24.10
CA LEU A 262 3.07 -7.88 -23.99
C LEU A 262 2.39 -7.89 -25.37
N LYS A 263 3.01 -7.28 -26.39
CA LYS A 263 2.49 -7.29 -27.76
C LYS A 263 2.33 -8.70 -28.32
N LYS A 264 3.32 -9.55 -28.14
CA LYS A 264 3.25 -10.94 -28.60
C LYS A 264 2.20 -11.75 -27.88
N TYR A 265 2.16 -11.61 -26.55
CA TYR A 265 1.24 -12.38 -25.73
C TYR A 265 -0.22 -12.00 -25.98
N ALA A 266 -0.55 -10.70 -25.99
CA ALA A 266 -1.88 -10.21 -26.32
C ALA A 266 -2.33 -10.64 -27.72
N THR A 267 -1.43 -10.52 -28.72
CA THR A 267 -1.74 -10.98 -30.08
C THR A 267 -2.04 -12.49 -30.13
N ALA A 268 -1.31 -13.30 -29.35
CA ALA A 268 -1.53 -14.73 -29.25
C ALA A 268 -2.89 -15.08 -28.59
N LEU A 269 -3.28 -14.34 -27.53
CA LEU A 269 -4.56 -14.52 -26.87
C LEU A 269 -5.73 -14.15 -27.80
N ILE A 270 -5.65 -13.03 -28.52
CA ILE A 270 -6.66 -12.62 -29.50
C ILE A 270 -6.75 -13.64 -30.64
N LYS A 271 -5.60 -14.15 -31.10
CA LYS A 271 -5.57 -15.24 -32.11
C LYS A 271 -6.26 -16.49 -31.60
N LYS A 272 -6.03 -16.87 -30.35
CA LYS A 272 -6.69 -18.01 -29.70
C LYS A 272 -8.22 -17.79 -29.65
N GLN A 273 -8.66 -16.60 -29.23
CA GLN A 273 -10.07 -16.23 -29.20
C GLN A 273 -10.71 -16.31 -30.59
N TRP A 274 -10.02 -15.77 -31.59
CA TRP A 274 -10.46 -15.86 -32.99
C TRP A 274 -10.62 -17.32 -33.45
N GLY A 275 -9.63 -18.18 -33.14
CA GLY A 275 -9.75 -19.60 -33.46
C GLY A 275 -10.91 -20.29 -32.74
N GLN A 276 -11.20 -19.96 -31.50
CA GLN A 276 -12.36 -20.46 -30.76
C GLN A 276 -13.69 -20.03 -31.39
N ASN A 277 -13.77 -18.78 -31.82
CA ASN A 277 -14.96 -18.28 -32.53
C ASN A 277 -15.17 -19.02 -33.86
N LEU A 278 -14.11 -19.36 -34.59
CA LEU A 278 -14.15 -20.08 -35.83
C LEU A 278 -14.53 -21.58 -35.70
N LEU A 279 -14.22 -22.21 -34.56
CA LEU A 279 -14.61 -23.60 -34.28
C LEU A 279 -16.11 -23.85 -34.38
N LYS A 280 -16.94 -22.81 -34.19
CA LYS A 280 -18.38 -22.87 -34.37
C LYS A 280 -18.77 -23.27 -35.81
N PHE A 281 -17.93 -22.99 -36.79
CA PHE A 281 -18.20 -23.22 -38.19
C PHE A 281 -17.57 -24.53 -38.70
N GLU A 282 -16.95 -25.34 -37.84
CA GLU A 282 -16.39 -26.63 -38.19
C GLU A 282 -17.49 -27.59 -38.67
N GLY A 283 -17.29 -28.21 -39.80
CA GLY A 283 -18.23 -29.16 -40.38
C GLY A 283 -19.41 -28.56 -41.15
N MET A 284 -19.48 -27.24 -41.35
CA MET A 284 -20.49 -26.63 -42.19
C MET A 284 -20.25 -26.96 -43.67
N GLN A 285 -21.27 -27.56 -44.33
CA GLN A 285 -21.25 -27.79 -45.76
C GLN A 285 -21.64 -26.52 -46.49
N MET A 286 -20.76 -26.08 -47.38
CA MET A 286 -21.12 -25.01 -48.32
C MET A 286 -21.93 -25.55 -49.49
N PRO A 287 -22.77 -24.67 -50.11
CA PRO A 287 -23.42 -25.00 -51.40
C PRO A 287 -22.32 -25.34 -52.42
N GLY A 288 -22.20 -26.61 -52.79
CA GLY A 288 -21.16 -27.11 -53.69
C GLY A 288 -20.38 -28.31 -53.12
N GLY A 289 -20.72 -28.79 -51.90
CA GLY A 289 -20.17 -30.02 -51.35
C GLY A 289 -18.79 -29.90 -50.70
N VAL A 290 -18.32 -28.67 -50.52
CA VAL A 290 -17.06 -28.39 -49.76
C VAL A 290 -17.38 -28.26 -48.30
N THR A 291 -16.77 -29.06 -47.47
CA THR A 291 -16.80 -28.96 -46.00
C THR A 291 -15.67 -28.07 -45.52
N PHE A 292 -15.98 -27.14 -44.64
CA PHE A 292 -14.98 -26.37 -43.90
C PHE A 292 -14.40 -27.19 -42.78
#